data_0deedae9df9037b2956dd5b2cd22c296
#
_entry.id   0deedae9df9037b2956dd5b2cd22c296
#
_cell.length_a   1.000
_cell.length_b   1.000
_cell.length_c   1.000
_cell.angle_alpha   90.00
_cell.angle_beta   90.00
_cell.angle_gamma   90.00
#
_symmetry.space_group_name_H-M   'P 1'
#
loop_
_entity.id
_entity.type
_entity.pdbx_description
1 polymer ?
#
loop_
_entity_poly.entity_id
_entity_poly.type
_entity_poly.pdbx_seq_one_letter_code
_entity_poly.pdbx_strand_id
1 'polypeptide(L)'
;MTTNRRRALVGLAGCALACTRLSAQGAADPADVVDETWVDTARQRELPVKTRWPDAARFPGERPMVIFSHGLGGTVDGGAVWGESWAAAGFAVLHLQHPGSDLDAVRALTTTFTDQPALQRVANAEQFMARMLDTVFALDMIARRHAARSGRWATVRPTALGMSGHSFGAQTALAMAGQRFPGFLGLDEPRLAAFIALSPAIPLQMPARRSFEPVDRPVLSVTGTLDGDVVGVGNTAERRQQVFAALPGGRKAHLVLKDADHMTFAGQTGRAAEIIPRETVTRELQSAHHALVARVTTDWWLATLSNDAPARERLQKPAGLLEGDVWERG
;
A
#
# COMPACT_ATOMS: atom_id res chain seq x y z
N MET A 1 -35.71 76.04 -42.69
CA MET A 1 -35.79 75.70 -41.26
C MET A 1 -35.42 74.25 -41.05
N THR A 2 -34.19 73.99 -40.80
CA THR A 2 -33.61 72.66 -40.76
C THR A 2 -32.98 72.44 -39.40
N THR A 3 -33.55 71.54 -38.63
CA THR A 3 -32.99 71.14 -37.27
C THR A 3 -32.11 69.90 -37.42
N ASN A 4 -30.88 70.12 -37.11
CA ASN A 4 -29.80 69.09 -37.09
C ASN A 4 -29.83 68.34 -35.75
N ARG A 5 -30.09 67.02 -35.75
CA ARG A 5 -29.90 66.15 -34.53
C ARG A 5 -28.59 65.37 -34.68
N ARG A 6 -27.66 65.71 -33.86
CA ARG A 6 -26.41 64.95 -33.63
C ARG A 6 -26.76 63.69 -32.81
N ARG A 7 -26.47 62.51 -33.33
CA ARG A 7 -26.49 61.25 -32.59
C ARG A 7 -25.13 61.05 -31.92
N ALA A 8 -25.14 60.93 -30.62
CA ALA A 8 -23.98 60.50 -29.85
C ALA A 8 -23.87 58.99 -29.95
N LEU A 9 -22.72 58.47 -30.39
CA LEU A 9 -22.35 57.07 -30.32
C LEU A 9 -21.75 56.79 -28.93
N VAL A 10 -22.43 55.95 -28.15
CA VAL A 10 -21.89 55.39 -26.90
C VAL A 10 -21.16 54.11 -27.28
N GLY A 11 -19.86 54.10 -27.11
CA GLY A 11 -18.99 52.92 -27.28
C GLY A 11 -19.16 51.98 -26.08
N LEU A 12 -19.66 50.78 -26.31
CA LEU A 12 -19.62 49.68 -25.35
C LEU A 12 -18.26 49.01 -25.45
N ALA A 13 -17.44 49.21 -24.41
CA ALA A 13 -16.24 48.44 -24.20
C ALA A 13 -16.62 47.06 -23.71
N GLY A 14 -16.46 46.03 -24.54
CA GLY A 14 -16.67 44.64 -24.20
C GLY A 14 -15.49 44.16 -23.34
N CYS A 15 -15.73 43.89 -22.05
CA CYS A 15 -14.80 43.10 -21.22
C CYS A 15 -14.87 41.64 -21.68
N ALA A 16 -13.82 41.19 -22.37
CA ALA A 16 -13.63 39.75 -22.61
C ALA A 16 -13.21 39.11 -21.32
N LEU A 17 -14.14 38.42 -20.63
CA LEU A 17 -13.79 37.47 -19.58
C LEU A 17 -13.06 36.28 -20.21
N ALA A 18 -11.77 36.23 -20.00
CA ALA A 18 -10.96 35.03 -20.25
C ALA A 18 -11.39 33.95 -19.26
N CYS A 19 -12.32 33.08 -19.65
CA CYS A 19 -12.58 31.81 -18.97
C CYS A 19 -11.35 30.94 -19.14
N THR A 20 -10.44 30.94 -18.16
CA THR A 20 -9.45 29.88 -17.99
C THR A 20 -10.23 28.59 -17.76
N ARG A 21 -10.30 27.74 -18.78
CA ARG A 21 -10.74 26.35 -18.62
C ARG A 21 -9.74 25.67 -17.70
N LEU A 22 -10.13 25.44 -16.45
CA LEU A 22 -9.51 24.40 -15.65
C LEU A 22 -9.70 23.10 -16.47
N SER A 23 -8.59 22.61 -17.00
CA SER A 23 -8.55 21.27 -17.57
C SER A 23 -8.96 20.31 -16.46
N ALA A 24 -10.14 19.72 -16.58
CA ALA A 24 -10.48 18.54 -15.78
C ALA A 24 -9.34 17.55 -16.02
N GLN A 25 -8.59 17.22 -14.97
CA GLN A 25 -7.67 16.11 -15.02
C GLN A 25 -8.51 14.90 -15.43
N GLY A 26 -8.31 14.43 -16.67
CA GLY A 26 -8.99 13.27 -17.18
C GLY A 26 -8.81 12.13 -16.17
N ALA A 27 -9.89 11.43 -15.86
CA ALA A 27 -9.82 10.19 -15.10
C ALA A 27 -8.73 9.34 -15.76
N ALA A 28 -7.72 8.92 -14.96
CA ALA A 28 -6.67 8.05 -15.47
C ALA A 28 -7.35 6.80 -16.04
N ASP A 29 -6.97 6.38 -17.24
CA ASP A 29 -7.45 5.13 -17.79
C ASP A 29 -7.20 4.00 -16.75
N PRO A 30 -8.19 3.13 -16.53
CA PRO A 30 -8.04 2.08 -15.52
C PRO A 30 -6.80 1.26 -15.84
N ALA A 31 -5.96 1.03 -14.84
CA ALA A 31 -4.82 0.15 -14.96
C ALA A 31 -5.30 -1.19 -15.55
N ASP A 32 -4.55 -1.73 -16.54
CA ASP A 32 -4.88 -3.03 -17.10
C ASP A 32 -4.63 -4.10 -16.02
N VAL A 33 -5.67 -4.81 -15.66
CA VAL A 33 -5.68 -5.78 -14.54
C VAL A 33 -5.70 -7.19 -15.10
N VAL A 34 -4.77 -8.02 -14.65
CA VAL A 34 -4.64 -9.42 -15.07
C VAL A 34 -4.69 -10.31 -13.84
N ASP A 35 -5.64 -11.24 -13.80
CA ASP A 35 -5.73 -12.30 -12.81
C ASP A 35 -5.08 -13.58 -13.34
N GLU A 36 -4.22 -14.20 -12.55
CA GLU A 36 -3.55 -15.46 -12.88
C GLU A 36 -3.49 -16.36 -11.62
N THR A 37 -3.29 -17.65 -11.84
CA THR A 37 -2.87 -18.58 -10.77
C THR A 37 -1.49 -19.12 -11.14
N TRP A 38 -0.52 -18.87 -10.27
CA TRP A 38 0.83 -19.42 -10.43
C TRP A 38 0.97 -20.69 -9.60
N VAL A 39 1.65 -21.70 -10.14
CA VAL A 39 1.80 -22.99 -9.48
C VAL A 39 3.24 -23.18 -9.04
N ASP A 40 3.45 -23.23 -7.73
CA ASP A 40 4.70 -23.68 -7.13
C ASP A 40 4.69 -25.21 -7.06
N THR A 41 5.27 -25.84 -8.06
CA THR A 41 5.29 -27.29 -8.18
C THR A 41 6.12 -27.96 -7.09
N ALA A 42 7.13 -27.27 -6.54
CA ALA A 42 7.98 -27.80 -5.47
C ALA A 42 7.21 -27.92 -4.15
N ARG A 43 6.32 -26.96 -3.87
CA ARG A 43 5.47 -26.95 -2.67
C ARG A 43 4.06 -27.50 -2.92
N GLN A 44 3.72 -27.88 -4.18
CA GLN A 44 2.38 -28.27 -4.61
C GLN A 44 1.33 -27.22 -4.21
N ARG A 45 1.63 -25.96 -4.49
CA ARG A 45 0.86 -24.80 -3.99
C ARG A 45 0.45 -23.90 -5.14
N GLU A 46 -0.83 -23.66 -5.26
CA GLU A 46 -1.39 -22.66 -6.16
C GLU A 46 -1.37 -21.30 -5.47
N LEU A 47 -0.90 -20.28 -6.20
CA LEU A 47 -0.80 -18.91 -5.73
C LEU A 47 -1.61 -18.01 -6.66
N PRO A 48 -2.86 -17.66 -6.31
CA PRO A 48 -3.61 -16.67 -7.06
C PRO A 48 -2.92 -15.31 -6.96
N VAL A 49 -2.82 -14.64 -8.09
CA VAL A 49 -2.19 -13.32 -8.18
C VAL A 49 -3.01 -12.38 -9.05
N LYS A 50 -2.97 -11.12 -8.73
CA LYS A 50 -3.56 -10.05 -9.54
C LYS A 50 -2.50 -9.01 -9.83
N THR A 51 -2.23 -8.77 -11.12
CA THR A 51 -1.27 -7.76 -11.54
C THR A 51 -2.00 -6.54 -12.10
N ARG A 52 -1.72 -5.37 -11.56
CA ARG A 52 -2.13 -4.08 -12.12
C ARG A 52 -0.96 -3.49 -12.88
N TRP A 53 -1.15 -3.28 -14.17
CA TRP A 53 -0.14 -2.69 -15.04
C TRP A 53 -0.45 -1.21 -15.24
N PRO A 54 0.56 -0.33 -15.19
CA PRO A 54 0.36 1.07 -15.53
C PRO A 54 0.08 1.21 -17.03
N ASP A 55 -0.55 2.32 -17.41
CA ASP A 55 -0.74 2.68 -18.80
C ASP A 55 0.60 2.75 -19.54
N ALA A 56 0.77 1.90 -20.55
CA ALA A 56 2.02 1.80 -21.31
C ALA A 56 2.26 3.02 -22.21
N ALA A 57 1.22 3.73 -22.63
CA ALA A 57 1.36 4.95 -23.43
C ALA A 57 1.87 6.12 -22.58
N ARG A 58 1.39 6.20 -21.34
CA ARG A 58 1.82 7.23 -20.37
C ARG A 58 3.17 6.92 -19.74
N PHE A 59 3.46 5.65 -19.50
CA PHE A 59 4.70 5.19 -18.86
C PHE A 59 5.44 4.20 -19.77
N PRO A 60 6.11 4.66 -20.84
CA PRO A 60 6.89 3.78 -21.72
C PRO A 60 8.18 3.30 -21.04
N GLY A 61 8.68 2.12 -21.44
CA GLY A 61 9.95 1.58 -20.98
C GLY A 61 9.89 0.76 -19.70
N GLU A 62 11.04 0.60 -19.05
CA GLU A 62 11.17 -0.16 -17.82
C GLU A 62 10.52 0.53 -16.63
N ARG A 63 9.96 -0.27 -15.73
CA ARG A 63 9.21 0.22 -14.57
C ARG A 63 9.53 -0.54 -13.30
N PRO A 64 9.48 0.11 -12.13
CA PRO A 64 9.55 -0.58 -10.85
C PRO A 64 8.28 -1.40 -10.63
N MET A 65 8.38 -2.40 -9.74
CA MET A 65 7.23 -3.21 -9.35
C MET A 65 7.09 -3.24 -7.83
N VAL A 66 5.85 -3.20 -7.36
CA VAL A 66 5.49 -3.35 -5.95
C VAL A 66 4.71 -4.64 -5.76
N ILE A 67 5.14 -5.45 -4.80
CA ILE A 67 4.41 -6.65 -4.37
C ILE A 67 3.55 -6.27 -3.17
N PHE A 68 2.26 -6.62 -3.19
CA PHE A 68 1.32 -6.39 -2.09
C PHE A 68 0.85 -7.70 -1.46
N SER A 69 1.00 -7.81 -0.14
CA SER A 69 0.54 -8.93 0.69
C SER A 69 -0.67 -8.49 1.52
N HIS A 70 -1.81 -9.17 1.36
CA HIS A 70 -3.05 -8.84 2.06
C HIS A 70 -3.01 -9.17 3.56
N GLY A 71 -3.91 -8.58 4.35
CA GLY A 71 -4.14 -8.92 5.75
C GLY A 71 -4.70 -10.33 5.94
N LEU A 72 -4.84 -10.79 7.18
CA LEU A 72 -5.48 -12.06 7.50
C LEU A 72 -6.91 -12.09 6.93
N GLY A 73 -7.28 -13.16 6.27
CA GLY A 73 -8.59 -13.30 5.64
C GLY A 73 -8.83 -12.43 4.41
N GLY A 74 -7.78 -11.83 3.83
CA GLY A 74 -7.89 -11.05 2.60
C GLY A 74 -7.82 -11.90 1.34
N THR A 75 -7.81 -11.22 0.20
CA THR A 75 -7.72 -11.80 -1.15
C THR A 75 -6.77 -10.96 -2.02
N VAL A 76 -6.62 -11.29 -3.30
CA VAL A 76 -5.92 -10.46 -4.29
C VAL A 76 -6.52 -9.05 -4.46
N ASP A 77 -7.73 -8.81 -3.95
CA ASP A 77 -8.35 -7.48 -3.95
C ASP A 77 -7.98 -6.63 -2.73
N GLY A 78 -7.31 -7.23 -1.74
CA GLY A 78 -6.74 -6.48 -0.62
C GLY A 78 -5.78 -5.41 -1.11
N GLY A 79 -5.90 -4.18 -0.59
CA GLY A 79 -5.07 -3.05 -1.01
C GLY A 79 -5.39 -2.50 -2.40
N ALA A 80 -6.58 -2.75 -2.95
CA ALA A 80 -6.97 -2.28 -4.29
C ALA A 80 -6.75 -0.77 -4.47
N VAL A 81 -7.16 0.05 -3.49
CA VAL A 81 -6.97 1.51 -3.50
C VAL A 81 -5.49 1.90 -3.65
N TRP A 82 -4.61 1.20 -2.96
CA TRP A 82 -3.17 1.42 -3.04
C TRP A 82 -2.62 0.99 -4.40
N GLY A 83 -2.96 -0.22 -4.83
CA GLY A 83 -2.53 -0.78 -6.10
C GLY A 83 -2.94 0.06 -7.30
N GLU A 84 -4.15 0.60 -7.31
CA GLU A 84 -4.66 1.52 -8.33
C GLU A 84 -3.87 2.83 -8.36
N SER A 85 -3.63 3.41 -7.17
CA SER A 85 -2.87 4.66 -7.04
C SER A 85 -1.42 4.50 -7.52
N TRP A 86 -0.77 3.39 -7.16
CA TRP A 86 0.60 3.12 -7.58
C TRP A 86 0.70 2.79 -9.07
N ALA A 87 -0.26 2.05 -9.63
CA ALA A 87 -0.33 1.78 -11.06
C ALA A 87 -0.55 3.06 -11.87
N ALA A 88 -1.42 3.97 -11.39
CA ALA A 88 -1.62 5.29 -11.98
C ALA A 88 -0.36 6.18 -11.95
N ALA A 89 0.60 5.88 -11.07
CA ALA A 89 1.89 6.56 -10.96
C ALA A 89 3.05 5.85 -11.70
N GLY A 90 2.77 4.77 -12.45
CA GLY A 90 3.75 4.10 -13.30
C GLY A 90 4.38 2.82 -12.73
N PHE A 91 3.91 2.34 -11.58
CA PHE A 91 4.38 1.07 -11.00
C PHE A 91 3.56 -0.11 -11.55
N ALA A 92 4.21 -1.23 -11.84
CA ALA A 92 3.50 -2.50 -11.89
C ALA A 92 3.22 -2.94 -10.44
N VAL A 93 2.01 -3.44 -10.16
CA VAL A 93 1.63 -3.87 -8.80
C VAL A 93 1.13 -5.29 -8.84
N LEU A 94 1.80 -6.18 -8.08
CA LEU A 94 1.47 -7.59 -7.97
C LEU A 94 0.84 -7.86 -6.60
N HIS A 95 -0.45 -8.15 -6.58
CA HIS A 95 -1.14 -8.59 -5.36
C HIS A 95 -1.05 -10.11 -5.26
N LEU A 96 -0.61 -10.61 -4.10
CA LEU A 96 -0.54 -12.04 -3.81
C LEU A 96 -1.73 -12.43 -2.93
N GLN A 97 -2.40 -13.56 -3.25
CA GLN A 97 -3.25 -14.26 -2.30
C GLN A 97 -2.43 -15.36 -1.63
N HIS A 98 -2.60 -15.51 -0.33
CA HIS A 98 -1.88 -16.51 0.46
C HIS A 98 -2.86 -17.58 0.95
N PRO A 99 -3.05 -18.70 0.22
CA PRO A 99 -3.91 -19.79 0.65
C PRO A 99 -3.53 -20.29 2.06
N GLY A 100 -4.54 -20.61 2.87
CA GLY A 100 -4.35 -21.00 4.26
C GLY A 100 -4.37 -19.83 5.27
N SER A 101 -4.27 -18.58 4.78
CA SER A 101 -4.46 -17.38 5.59
C SER A 101 -5.30 -16.31 4.89
N ASP A 102 -5.96 -16.69 3.83
CA ASP A 102 -6.89 -15.92 3.01
C ASP A 102 -8.35 -16.02 3.51
N LEU A 103 -9.26 -15.46 2.73
CA LEU A 103 -10.68 -15.43 3.05
C LEU A 103 -11.28 -16.84 3.21
N ASP A 104 -10.87 -17.78 2.36
CA ASP A 104 -11.41 -19.15 2.39
C ASP A 104 -10.93 -19.87 3.65
N ALA A 105 -9.69 -19.69 4.07
CA ALA A 105 -9.17 -20.24 5.32
C ALA A 105 -9.91 -19.70 6.56
N VAL A 106 -10.26 -18.41 6.58
CA VAL A 106 -11.06 -17.84 7.67
C VAL A 106 -12.49 -18.36 7.63
N ARG A 107 -13.13 -18.37 6.46
CA ARG A 107 -14.51 -18.85 6.29
C ARG A 107 -14.69 -20.32 6.62
N ALA A 108 -13.65 -21.12 6.49
CA ALA A 108 -13.68 -22.53 6.91
C ALA A 108 -13.83 -22.71 8.44
N LEU A 109 -13.51 -21.67 9.23
CA LEU A 109 -13.53 -21.73 10.70
C LEU A 109 -14.63 -20.87 11.32
N THR A 110 -15.03 -19.77 10.67
CA THR A 110 -15.98 -18.81 11.22
C THR A 110 -16.70 -18.01 10.13
N THR A 111 -17.89 -17.53 10.46
CA THR A 111 -18.68 -16.66 9.59
C THR A 111 -18.47 -15.17 9.87
N THR A 112 -17.68 -14.82 10.91
CA THR A 112 -17.45 -13.45 11.33
C THR A 112 -15.98 -13.14 11.58
N PHE A 113 -15.52 -11.94 11.21
CA PHE A 113 -14.18 -11.43 11.50
C PHE A 113 -14.02 -10.89 12.93
N THR A 114 -15.01 -11.07 13.80
CA THR A 114 -14.93 -10.76 15.25
C THR A 114 -14.62 -11.99 16.11
N ASP A 115 -14.55 -13.20 15.52
CA ASP A 115 -14.17 -14.43 16.20
C ASP A 115 -12.65 -14.53 16.35
N GLN A 116 -12.10 -13.82 17.34
CA GLN A 116 -10.66 -13.78 17.58
C GLN A 116 -10.01 -15.16 17.75
N PRO A 117 -10.60 -16.14 18.50
CA PRO A 117 -10.04 -17.48 18.56
C PRO A 117 -9.92 -18.18 17.20
N ALA A 118 -10.89 -18.00 16.28
CA ALA A 118 -10.79 -18.55 14.93
C ALA A 118 -9.69 -17.83 14.12
N LEU A 119 -9.63 -16.50 14.21
CA LEU A 119 -8.59 -15.71 13.54
C LEU A 119 -7.17 -16.09 14.02
N GLN A 120 -6.98 -16.32 15.31
CA GLN A 120 -5.69 -16.76 15.87
C GLN A 120 -5.26 -18.12 15.36
N ARG A 121 -6.20 -19.07 15.13
CA ARG A 121 -5.88 -20.36 14.53
C ARG A 121 -5.37 -20.23 13.09
N VAL A 122 -5.85 -19.25 12.34
CA VAL A 122 -5.37 -18.96 10.98
C VAL A 122 -4.07 -18.15 10.99
N ALA A 123 -3.90 -17.22 11.93
CA ALA A 123 -2.71 -16.38 12.07
C ALA A 123 -1.58 -17.11 12.82
N ASN A 124 -1.17 -18.28 12.36
CA ASN A 124 -0.15 -19.11 13.00
C ASN A 124 1.22 -19.01 12.31
N ALA A 125 2.24 -19.61 12.92
CA ALA A 125 3.62 -19.58 12.42
C ALA A 125 3.78 -20.30 11.06
N GLU A 126 3.02 -21.38 10.82
CA GLU A 126 3.05 -22.11 9.56
C GLU A 126 2.58 -21.21 8.41
N GLN A 127 1.44 -20.53 8.59
CA GLN A 127 0.90 -19.62 7.59
C GLN A 127 1.79 -18.37 7.42
N PHE A 128 2.44 -17.91 8.46
CA PHE A 128 3.41 -16.83 8.37
C PHE A 128 4.61 -17.23 7.50
N MET A 129 5.16 -18.42 7.72
CA MET A 129 6.24 -18.97 6.89
C MET A 129 5.79 -19.18 5.45
N ALA A 130 4.58 -19.74 5.24
CA ALA A 130 4.03 -19.95 3.90
C ALA A 130 3.96 -18.65 3.09
N ARG A 131 3.52 -17.53 3.70
CA ARG A 131 3.47 -16.20 3.08
C ARG A 131 4.84 -15.71 2.60
N MET A 132 5.88 -15.91 3.39
CA MET A 132 7.24 -15.54 3.00
C MET A 132 7.72 -16.37 1.81
N LEU A 133 7.49 -17.68 1.84
CA LEU A 133 7.84 -18.57 0.74
C LEU A 133 7.01 -18.29 -0.53
N ASP A 134 5.74 -17.88 -0.39
CA ASP A 134 4.92 -17.39 -1.51
C ASP A 134 5.53 -16.14 -2.13
N THR A 135 6.05 -15.24 -1.30
CA THR A 135 6.74 -14.02 -1.77
C THR A 135 8.04 -14.35 -2.50
N VAL A 136 8.86 -15.27 -1.97
CA VAL A 136 10.09 -15.74 -2.65
C VAL A 136 9.75 -16.36 -3.99
N PHE A 137 8.76 -17.25 -4.04
CA PHE A 137 8.29 -17.85 -5.29
C PHE A 137 7.80 -16.80 -6.29
N ALA A 138 7.06 -15.78 -5.83
CA ALA A 138 6.61 -14.70 -6.70
C ALA A 138 7.79 -13.90 -7.28
N LEU A 139 8.82 -13.62 -6.48
CA LEU A 139 10.05 -12.97 -6.94
C LEU A 139 10.80 -13.81 -7.97
N ASP A 140 10.84 -15.13 -7.78
CA ASP A 140 11.42 -16.06 -8.76
C ASP A 140 10.64 -16.07 -10.08
N MET A 141 9.31 -16.03 -10.00
CA MET A 141 8.44 -15.94 -11.19
C MET A 141 8.62 -14.62 -11.94
N ILE A 142 8.73 -13.49 -11.22
CA ILE A 142 9.04 -12.19 -11.82
C ILE A 142 10.38 -12.27 -12.58
N ALA A 143 11.43 -12.79 -11.93
CA ALA A 143 12.76 -12.92 -12.54
C ALA A 143 12.75 -13.81 -13.79
N ARG A 144 12.07 -14.97 -13.73
CA ARG A 144 11.95 -15.90 -14.88
C ARG A 144 11.20 -15.26 -16.05
N ARG A 145 10.05 -14.60 -15.78
CA ARG A 145 9.24 -13.94 -16.82
C ARG A 145 9.96 -12.74 -17.43
N HIS A 146 10.70 -11.98 -16.62
CA HIS A 146 11.55 -10.90 -17.12
C HIS A 146 12.67 -11.45 -18.04
N ALA A 147 13.41 -12.45 -17.59
CA ALA A 147 14.48 -13.08 -18.39
C ALA A 147 13.97 -13.70 -19.69
N ALA A 148 12.81 -14.34 -19.67
CA ALA A 148 12.14 -14.88 -20.85
C ALA A 148 11.52 -13.80 -21.75
N ARG A 149 11.60 -12.50 -21.37
CA ARG A 149 10.98 -11.36 -22.07
C ARG A 149 9.48 -11.57 -22.35
N SER A 150 8.78 -12.17 -21.40
CA SER A 150 7.38 -12.58 -21.53
C SER A 150 6.45 -11.37 -21.46
N GLY A 151 6.05 -10.82 -22.60
CA GLY A 151 5.10 -9.71 -22.68
C GLY A 151 5.51 -8.50 -21.82
N ARG A 152 4.59 -7.98 -21.01
CA ARG A 152 4.85 -6.83 -20.13
C ARG A 152 5.89 -7.10 -19.02
N TRP A 153 6.14 -8.35 -18.67
CA TRP A 153 7.17 -8.72 -17.68
C TRP A 153 8.58 -8.30 -18.12
N ALA A 154 8.83 -8.22 -19.45
CA ALA A 154 10.08 -7.70 -19.98
C ALA A 154 10.34 -6.24 -19.61
N THR A 155 9.32 -5.49 -19.22
CA THR A 155 9.42 -4.08 -18.82
C THR A 155 9.56 -3.88 -17.31
N VAL A 156 9.50 -4.93 -16.50
CA VAL A 156 9.77 -4.85 -15.06
C VAL A 156 11.27 -4.64 -14.84
N ARG A 157 11.63 -3.68 -13.99
CA ARG A 157 13.03 -3.45 -13.60
C ARG A 157 13.36 -4.29 -12.35
N PRO A 158 14.15 -5.38 -12.48
CA PRO A 158 14.40 -6.31 -11.38
C PRO A 158 15.16 -5.71 -10.19
N THR A 159 15.86 -4.60 -10.41
CA THR A 159 16.60 -3.86 -9.36
C THR A 159 15.75 -2.82 -8.62
N ALA A 160 14.46 -2.71 -8.95
CA ALA A 160 13.53 -1.75 -8.37
C ALA A 160 12.23 -2.44 -7.95
N LEU A 161 12.35 -3.43 -7.09
CA LEU A 161 11.23 -4.14 -6.49
C LEU A 161 11.00 -3.62 -5.07
N GLY A 162 9.74 -3.35 -4.73
CA GLY A 162 9.32 -3.00 -3.39
C GLY A 162 8.27 -3.96 -2.86
N MET A 163 8.09 -4.00 -1.55
CA MET A 163 7.02 -4.79 -0.95
C MET A 163 6.20 -3.97 0.03
N SER A 164 4.90 -4.13 -0.05
CA SER A 164 3.95 -3.58 0.90
C SER A 164 3.00 -4.67 1.40
N GLY A 165 2.36 -4.40 2.50
CA GLY A 165 1.27 -5.25 2.98
C GLY A 165 0.51 -4.59 4.12
N HIS A 166 -0.68 -5.12 4.38
CA HIS A 166 -1.54 -4.70 5.46
C HIS A 166 -1.58 -5.76 6.57
N SER A 167 -1.49 -5.36 7.84
CA SER A 167 -1.69 -6.24 8.99
C SER A 167 -0.76 -7.46 8.95
N PHE A 168 -1.26 -8.67 8.79
CA PHE A 168 -0.46 -9.88 8.62
C PHE A 168 0.45 -9.80 7.38
N GLY A 169 0.01 -9.12 6.32
CA GLY A 169 0.83 -8.79 5.16
C GLY A 169 1.93 -7.76 5.46
N ALA A 170 1.70 -6.81 6.37
CA ALA A 170 2.74 -5.89 6.83
C ALA A 170 3.83 -6.62 7.61
N GLN A 171 3.45 -7.59 8.45
CA GLN A 171 4.41 -8.47 9.13
C GLN A 171 5.21 -9.30 8.13
N THR A 172 4.54 -9.82 7.08
CA THR A 172 5.21 -10.53 5.98
C THR A 172 6.24 -9.61 5.30
N ALA A 173 5.87 -8.38 4.94
CA ALA A 173 6.77 -7.42 4.32
C ALA A 173 7.98 -7.09 5.21
N LEU A 174 7.76 -6.88 6.50
CA LEU A 174 8.84 -6.60 7.44
C LEU A 174 9.75 -7.82 7.70
N ALA A 175 9.20 -9.05 7.69
CA ALA A 175 10.00 -10.28 7.74
C ALA A 175 10.91 -10.41 6.51
N MET A 176 10.42 -10.04 5.32
CA MET A 176 11.21 -9.98 4.08
C MET A 176 12.27 -8.86 4.13
N ALA A 177 12.07 -7.85 4.97
CA ALA A 177 13.05 -6.79 5.24
C ALA A 177 14.12 -7.20 6.29
N GLY A 178 14.04 -8.40 6.86
CA GLY A 178 14.94 -8.89 7.89
C GLY A 178 14.43 -8.74 9.32
N GLN A 179 13.19 -8.28 9.56
CA GLN A 179 12.63 -8.23 10.91
C GLN A 179 12.68 -9.62 11.56
N ARG A 180 13.16 -9.67 12.80
CA ARG A 180 13.22 -10.90 13.61
C ARG A 180 11.94 -11.09 14.42
N PHE A 181 11.55 -12.35 14.58
CA PHE A 181 10.43 -12.79 15.43
C PHE A 181 10.91 -13.83 16.43
N PRO A 182 10.16 -14.11 17.51
CA PRO A 182 10.50 -15.21 18.43
C PRO A 182 10.63 -16.53 17.65
N GLY A 183 11.82 -17.14 17.72
CA GLY A 183 12.13 -18.40 17.02
C GLY A 183 12.35 -18.29 15.50
N PHE A 184 12.35 -17.07 14.93
CA PHE A 184 12.56 -16.86 13.50
C PHE A 184 13.37 -15.58 13.21
N LEU A 185 14.38 -15.68 12.33
CA LEU A 185 15.34 -14.59 12.06
C LEU A 185 14.93 -13.60 10.95
N GLY A 186 13.77 -13.79 10.31
CA GLY A 186 13.43 -13.08 9.06
C GLY A 186 14.15 -13.70 7.86
N LEU A 187 13.77 -13.27 6.66
CA LEU A 187 14.40 -13.77 5.42
C LEU A 187 15.46 -12.82 4.85
N ASP A 188 15.32 -11.52 5.13
CA ASP A 188 16.20 -10.49 4.55
C ASP A 188 16.39 -10.66 3.03
N GLU A 189 15.31 -10.53 2.27
CA GLU A 189 15.28 -10.79 0.82
C GLU A 189 15.97 -9.65 0.03
N PRO A 190 17.15 -9.87 -0.56
CA PRO A 190 17.97 -8.80 -1.13
C PRO A 190 17.41 -8.20 -2.42
N ARG A 191 16.46 -8.86 -3.09
CA ARG A 191 15.81 -8.34 -4.31
C ARG A 191 14.83 -7.20 -4.01
N LEU A 192 14.38 -7.05 -2.76
CA LEU A 192 13.45 -6.01 -2.35
C LEU A 192 14.21 -4.78 -1.84
N ALA A 193 14.05 -3.66 -2.50
CA ALA A 193 14.83 -2.45 -2.24
C ALA A 193 14.20 -1.50 -1.19
N ALA A 194 12.87 -1.56 -0.99
CA ALA A 194 12.15 -0.71 -0.04
C ALA A 194 10.82 -1.34 0.38
N PHE A 195 10.28 -0.85 1.51
CA PHE A 195 9.09 -1.44 2.12
C PHE A 195 8.09 -0.38 2.56
N ILE A 196 6.79 -0.76 2.53
CA ILE A 196 5.71 -0.05 3.23
C ILE A 196 4.95 -1.05 4.08
N ALA A 197 4.86 -0.77 5.38
CA ALA A 197 4.13 -1.57 6.33
C ALA A 197 2.86 -0.81 6.79
N LEU A 198 1.70 -1.27 6.33
CA LEU A 198 0.39 -0.70 6.67
C LEU A 198 -0.17 -1.45 7.88
N SER A 199 -0.36 -0.76 8.99
CA SER A 199 -0.79 -1.36 10.25
C SER A 199 0.17 -2.46 10.75
N PRO A 200 1.49 -2.16 10.88
CA PRO A 200 2.50 -3.12 11.33
C PRO A 200 2.32 -3.49 12.80
N ALA A 201 3.03 -4.53 13.23
CA ALA A 201 3.04 -4.97 14.62
C ALA A 201 4.45 -5.22 15.16
N ILE A 202 4.60 -5.07 16.47
CA ILE A 202 5.81 -5.47 17.21
C ILE A 202 5.55 -6.83 17.87
N PRO A 203 6.44 -7.82 17.70
CA PRO A 203 6.32 -9.09 18.42
C PRO A 203 6.27 -8.89 19.94
N LEU A 204 5.31 -9.53 20.62
CA LEU A 204 5.13 -9.36 22.07
C LEU A 204 6.27 -9.94 22.91
N GLN A 205 6.87 -11.03 22.44
CA GLN A 205 7.83 -11.83 23.19
C GLN A 205 9.30 -11.47 22.87
N MET A 206 9.52 -10.30 22.27
CA MET A 206 10.84 -9.82 21.89
C MET A 206 10.94 -8.30 22.09
N PRO A 207 12.06 -7.76 22.58
CA PRO A 207 12.27 -6.32 22.60
C PRO A 207 12.17 -5.73 21.19
N ALA A 208 11.35 -4.69 21.03
CA ALA A 208 11.06 -4.08 19.72
C ALA A 208 12.34 -3.75 18.94
N ARG A 209 13.29 -3.08 19.58
CA ARG A 209 14.57 -2.70 18.97
C ARG A 209 15.36 -3.90 18.44
N ARG A 210 15.39 -5.02 19.19
CA ARG A 210 16.07 -6.25 18.76
C ARG A 210 15.38 -6.91 17.58
N SER A 211 14.04 -6.78 17.49
CA SER A 211 13.24 -7.28 16.38
C SER A 211 13.62 -6.59 15.06
N PHE A 212 13.80 -5.27 15.09
CA PHE A 212 14.04 -4.46 13.89
C PHE A 212 15.53 -4.17 13.60
N GLU A 213 16.45 -4.52 14.47
CA GLU A 213 17.89 -4.24 14.32
C GLU A 213 18.47 -4.62 12.94
N PRO A 214 18.09 -5.75 12.29
CA PRO A 214 18.62 -6.13 11.00
C PRO A 214 18.02 -5.36 9.80
N VAL A 215 16.95 -4.58 10.01
CA VAL A 215 16.26 -3.89 8.91
C VAL A 215 17.07 -2.67 8.48
N ASP A 216 17.77 -2.76 7.36
CA ASP A 216 18.68 -1.72 6.87
C ASP A 216 18.15 -0.97 5.63
N ARG A 217 17.06 -1.44 5.04
CA ARG A 217 16.42 -0.84 3.86
C ARG A 217 15.33 0.16 4.23
N PRO A 218 14.96 1.06 3.30
CA PRO A 218 13.91 2.05 3.54
C PRO A 218 12.59 1.43 3.95
N VAL A 219 12.00 1.87 5.07
CA VAL A 219 10.69 1.44 5.57
C VAL A 219 9.81 2.65 5.85
N LEU A 220 8.61 2.67 5.25
CA LEU A 220 7.51 3.54 5.66
C LEU A 220 6.52 2.73 6.51
N SER A 221 6.35 3.12 7.76
CA SER A 221 5.33 2.59 8.66
C SER A 221 4.10 3.50 8.65
N VAL A 222 2.91 2.93 8.45
CA VAL A 222 1.64 3.67 8.43
C VAL A 222 0.67 3.02 9.40
N THR A 223 0.08 3.79 10.31
CA THR A 223 -0.91 3.32 11.29
C THR A 223 -1.89 4.44 11.67
N GLY A 224 -2.82 4.19 12.56
CA GLY A 224 -3.80 5.15 13.02
C GLY A 224 -3.99 5.13 14.54
N THR A 225 -4.62 6.17 15.08
CA THR A 225 -4.86 6.29 16.52
C THR A 225 -5.91 5.29 17.02
N LEU A 226 -6.76 4.76 16.12
CA LEU A 226 -7.77 3.73 16.41
C LEU A 226 -7.40 2.36 15.80
N ASP A 227 -6.15 2.18 15.35
CA ASP A 227 -5.66 0.94 14.73
C ASP A 227 -5.46 -0.17 15.79
N GLY A 228 -6.58 -0.68 16.30
CA GLY A 228 -6.63 -1.63 17.39
C GLY A 228 -6.29 -3.07 17.01
N ASP A 229 -6.45 -3.95 17.98
CA ASP A 229 -6.12 -5.39 17.87
C ASP A 229 -7.33 -6.21 17.42
N VAL A 230 -7.45 -6.41 16.12
CA VAL A 230 -8.53 -7.19 15.53
C VAL A 230 -8.41 -8.69 15.85
N VAL A 231 -7.19 -9.21 15.94
CA VAL A 231 -6.92 -10.65 16.11
C VAL A 231 -6.89 -11.06 17.59
N GLY A 232 -6.75 -10.11 18.52
CA GLY A 232 -6.67 -10.40 19.95
C GLY A 232 -5.31 -10.95 20.40
N VAL A 233 -4.23 -10.48 19.74
CA VAL A 233 -2.85 -10.90 20.03
C VAL A 233 -1.99 -9.78 20.65
N GLY A 234 -2.62 -8.73 21.19
CA GLY A 234 -1.95 -7.64 21.90
C GLY A 234 -1.37 -6.53 21.01
N ASN A 235 -1.78 -6.43 19.75
CA ASN A 235 -1.33 -5.39 18.82
C ASN A 235 -2.20 -4.13 18.94
N THR A 236 -2.05 -3.35 20.00
CA THR A 236 -2.78 -2.09 20.19
C THR A 236 -2.26 -0.97 19.29
N ALA A 237 -3.05 0.10 19.13
CA ALA A 237 -2.68 1.28 18.33
C ALA A 237 -1.35 1.90 18.81
N GLU A 238 -1.14 1.99 20.12
CA GLU A 238 0.09 2.53 20.73
C GLU A 238 1.31 1.66 20.40
N ARG A 239 1.14 0.34 20.38
CA ARG A 239 2.23 -0.57 20.02
C ARG A 239 2.59 -0.47 18.55
N ARG A 240 1.61 -0.30 17.65
CA ARG A 240 1.87 -0.10 16.22
C ARG A 240 2.66 1.17 15.96
N GLN A 241 2.38 2.25 16.67
CA GLN A 241 3.12 3.50 16.58
C GLN A 241 4.59 3.35 17.01
N GLN A 242 4.91 2.44 17.95
CA GLN A 242 6.27 2.18 18.41
C GLN A 242 7.19 1.55 17.34
N VAL A 243 6.64 1.03 16.23
CA VAL A 243 7.45 0.44 15.14
C VAL A 243 8.46 1.43 14.61
N PHE A 244 8.09 2.69 14.41
CA PHE A 244 9.00 3.72 13.93
C PHE A 244 10.20 3.94 14.87
N ALA A 245 9.96 4.04 16.16
CA ALA A 245 11.04 4.19 17.15
C ALA A 245 11.97 2.97 17.21
N ALA A 246 11.45 1.78 16.91
CA ALA A 246 12.20 0.53 16.92
C ALA A 246 13.05 0.29 15.65
N LEU A 247 12.65 0.84 14.51
CA LEU A 247 13.41 0.78 13.26
C LEU A 247 14.75 1.53 13.39
N PRO A 248 15.83 1.02 12.76
CA PRO A 248 17.10 1.76 12.66
C PRO A 248 16.94 3.14 12.03
N GLY A 249 17.84 4.07 12.34
CA GLY A 249 17.80 5.43 11.82
C GLY A 249 18.25 5.55 10.35
N GLY A 250 17.90 6.68 9.73
CA GLY A 250 18.45 7.13 8.45
C GLY A 250 17.67 6.75 7.19
N ARG A 251 16.73 5.80 7.26
CA ARG A 251 15.93 5.36 6.09
C ARG A 251 14.50 4.99 6.46
N LYS A 252 13.91 5.70 7.41
CA LYS A 252 12.57 5.38 7.89
C LYS A 252 11.66 6.59 7.85
N ALA A 253 10.36 6.33 7.69
CA ALA A 253 9.31 7.33 7.84
C ALA A 253 8.10 6.72 8.54
N HIS A 254 7.27 7.57 9.12
CA HIS A 254 6.09 7.18 9.86
C HIS A 254 4.94 8.13 9.60
N LEU A 255 3.77 7.56 9.32
CA LEU A 255 2.51 8.28 9.20
C LEU A 255 1.52 7.70 10.20
N VAL A 256 1.04 8.52 11.13
CA VAL A 256 -0.06 8.16 12.03
C VAL A 256 -1.26 9.03 11.67
N LEU A 257 -2.36 8.39 11.34
CA LEU A 257 -3.61 9.06 11.01
C LEU A 257 -4.52 9.12 12.23
N LYS A 258 -4.96 10.33 12.60
CA LYS A 258 -5.94 10.50 13.66
C LYS A 258 -7.27 9.86 13.24
N ASP A 259 -7.89 9.14 14.17
CA ASP A 259 -9.19 8.48 14.00
C ASP A 259 -9.26 7.44 12.86
N ALA A 260 -8.09 6.98 12.36
CA ALA A 260 -8.00 5.85 11.44
C ALA A 260 -7.89 4.53 12.20
N ASP A 261 -8.70 3.55 11.81
CA ASP A 261 -8.73 2.21 12.37
C ASP A 261 -7.96 1.19 11.50
N HIS A 262 -7.95 -0.06 11.96
CA HIS A 262 -7.28 -1.17 11.27
C HIS A 262 -7.74 -1.37 9.83
N MET A 263 -9.04 -1.23 9.56
CA MET A 263 -9.62 -1.45 8.23
C MET A 263 -9.35 -0.31 7.25
N THR A 264 -9.06 0.90 7.75
CA THR A 264 -8.60 2.02 6.90
C THR A 264 -7.42 1.62 6.03
N PHE A 265 -6.47 0.85 6.58
CA PHE A 265 -5.23 0.44 5.91
C PHE A 265 -5.38 -0.81 5.04
N ALA A 266 -6.51 -1.51 5.11
CA ALA A 266 -6.81 -2.63 4.21
C ALA A 266 -6.93 -2.18 2.75
N GLY A 267 -7.11 -0.88 2.49
CA GLY A 267 -7.17 -0.30 1.14
C GLY A 267 -8.34 -0.84 0.33
N GLN A 268 -9.49 -1.04 0.97
CA GLN A 268 -10.73 -1.54 0.37
C GLN A 268 -11.85 -0.53 0.56
N THR A 269 -12.89 -0.63 -0.25
CA THR A 269 -14.10 0.21 -0.19
C THR A 269 -15.36 -0.65 -0.16
N GLY A 270 -16.50 -0.01 0.11
CA GLY A 270 -17.79 -0.71 0.15
C GLY A 270 -17.85 -1.79 1.23
N ARG A 271 -18.55 -2.89 0.96
CA ARG A 271 -18.75 -3.97 1.96
C ARG A 271 -17.46 -4.60 2.46
N ALA A 272 -16.42 -4.65 1.64
CA ALA A 272 -15.13 -5.20 2.04
C ALA A 272 -14.41 -4.36 3.11
N ALA A 273 -14.70 -3.07 3.17
CA ALA A 273 -14.18 -2.18 4.21
C ALA A 273 -14.95 -2.29 5.55
N GLU A 274 -16.11 -2.92 5.57
CA GLU A 274 -17.05 -2.98 6.69
C GLU A 274 -17.19 -4.40 7.29
N ILE A 275 -16.25 -5.30 7.00
CA ILE A 275 -16.27 -6.69 7.51
C ILE A 275 -16.05 -6.77 9.03
N ILE A 276 -15.54 -5.70 9.64
CA ILE A 276 -15.39 -5.51 11.07
C ILE A 276 -16.15 -4.23 11.45
N PRO A 277 -16.86 -4.19 12.58
CA PRO A 277 -17.52 -2.98 13.06
C PRO A 277 -16.53 -1.81 13.20
N ARG A 278 -16.92 -0.65 12.72
CA ARG A 278 -16.08 0.56 12.70
C ARG A 278 -16.82 1.75 13.33
N GLU A 279 -16.07 2.67 13.89
CA GLU A 279 -16.62 3.93 14.42
C GLU A 279 -17.09 4.84 13.28
N THR A 280 -18.07 5.71 13.58
CA THR A 280 -18.64 6.64 12.59
C THR A 280 -17.59 7.61 12.07
N VAL A 281 -16.77 8.19 12.96
CA VAL A 281 -15.71 9.13 12.59
C VAL A 281 -14.72 8.51 11.60
N THR A 282 -14.34 7.25 11.81
CA THR A 282 -13.41 6.54 10.90
C THR A 282 -14.01 6.37 9.51
N ARG A 283 -15.31 6.05 9.42
CA ARG A 283 -16.01 5.91 8.14
C ARG A 283 -16.11 7.25 7.41
N GLU A 284 -16.43 8.33 8.11
CA GLU A 284 -16.52 9.69 7.55
C GLU A 284 -15.17 10.17 7.01
N LEU A 285 -14.07 9.87 7.69
CA LEU A 285 -12.71 10.26 7.30
C LEU A 285 -12.06 9.30 6.28
N GLN A 286 -12.64 8.13 6.01
CA GLN A 286 -12.01 7.10 5.17
C GLN A 286 -11.52 7.61 3.81
N SER A 287 -12.31 8.42 3.12
CA SER A 287 -11.93 8.96 1.82
C SER A 287 -10.71 9.89 1.90
N ALA A 288 -10.66 10.75 2.92
CA ALA A 288 -9.53 11.64 3.18
C ALA A 288 -8.27 10.85 3.57
N HIS A 289 -8.40 9.87 4.46
CA HIS A 289 -7.31 8.99 4.86
C HIS A 289 -6.77 8.19 3.65
N HIS A 290 -7.66 7.60 2.83
CA HIS A 290 -7.25 6.88 1.63
C HIS A 290 -6.49 7.79 0.65
N ALA A 291 -6.97 9.01 0.42
CA ALA A 291 -6.29 9.96 -0.47
C ALA A 291 -4.90 10.35 0.06
N LEU A 292 -4.76 10.54 1.38
CA LEU A 292 -3.47 10.86 2.00
C LEU A 292 -2.50 9.69 1.96
N VAL A 293 -2.93 8.49 2.37
CA VAL A 293 -2.10 7.28 2.32
C VAL A 293 -1.66 6.98 0.88
N ALA A 294 -2.58 7.04 -0.09
CA ALA A 294 -2.26 6.82 -1.49
C ALA A 294 -1.17 7.79 -1.99
N ARG A 295 -1.28 9.08 -1.67
CA ARG A 295 -0.29 10.10 -2.03
C ARG A 295 1.07 9.85 -1.36
N VAL A 296 1.10 9.68 -0.04
CA VAL A 296 2.35 9.50 0.71
C VAL A 296 3.06 8.20 0.31
N THR A 297 2.31 7.12 0.13
CA THR A 297 2.89 5.82 -0.30
C THR A 297 3.38 5.86 -1.74
N THR A 298 2.69 6.57 -2.63
CA THR A 298 3.15 6.80 -4.00
C THR A 298 4.46 7.60 -4.02
N ASP A 299 4.53 8.69 -3.26
CA ASP A 299 5.75 9.49 -3.15
C ASP A 299 6.90 8.68 -2.54
N TRP A 300 6.61 7.79 -1.58
CA TRP A 300 7.60 6.88 -1.02
C TRP A 300 8.19 5.95 -2.09
N TRP A 301 7.35 5.33 -2.91
CA TRP A 301 7.80 4.47 -4.00
C TRP A 301 8.57 5.24 -5.08
N LEU A 302 8.11 6.42 -5.47
CA LEU A 302 8.82 7.29 -6.42
C LEU A 302 10.20 7.67 -5.87
N ALA A 303 10.29 8.05 -4.61
CA ALA A 303 11.54 8.45 -3.97
C ALA A 303 12.54 7.31 -3.83
N THR A 304 12.06 6.09 -3.49
CA THR A 304 12.93 4.95 -3.14
C THR A 304 13.22 4.02 -4.32
N LEU A 305 12.24 3.74 -5.19
CA LEU A 305 12.39 2.82 -6.30
C LEU A 305 12.71 3.51 -7.64
N SER A 306 12.30 4.78 -7.79
CA SER A 306 12.54 5.55 -9.02
C SER A 306 13.58 6.66 -8.85
N ASN A 307 14.08 6.86 -7.63
CA ASN A 307 15.05 7.92 -7.29
C ASN A 307 14.52 9.34 -7.63
N ASP A 308 13.19 9.55 -7.55
CA ASP A 308 12.51 10.80 -7.91
C ASP A 308 12.79 11.90 -6.88
N ALA A 309 13.49 12.95 -7.31
CA ALA A 309 13.85 14.07 -6.43
C ALA A 309 12.63 14.92 -6.00
N PRO A 310 11.67 15.25 -6.88
CA PRO A 310 10.43 15.91 -6.48
C PRO A 310 9.62 15.13 -5.44
N ALA A 311 9.55 13.80 -5.54
CA ALA A 311 8.87 12.98 -4.53
C ALA A 311 9.59 13.02 -3.18
N ARG A 312 10.93 13.00 -3.17
CA ARG A 312 11.70 13.19 -1.93
C ARG A 312 11.43 14.56 -1.28
N GLU A 313 11.28 15.61 -2.10
CA GLU A 313 10.91 16.94 -1.61
C GLU A 313 9.51 16.94 -0.98
N ARG A 314 8.50 16.37 -1.66
CA ARG A 314 7.13 16.27 -1.11
C ARG A 314 7.07 15.49 0.20
N LEU A 315 7.92 14.48 0.37
CA LEU A 315 8.03 13.72 1.62
C LEU A 315 8.70 14.50 2.77
N GLN A 316 9.30 15.67 2.54
CA GLN A 316 9.75 16.51 3.66
C GLN A 316 8.56 17.01 4.47
N LYS A 317 7.48 17.41 3.79
CA LYS A 317 6.23 17.86 4.38
C LYS A 317 5.05 17.43 3.49
N PRO A 318 4.51 16.21 3.69
CA PRO A 318 3.39 15.74 2.90
C PRO A 318 2.19 16.68 2.98
N ALA A 319 1.59 17.00 1.83
CA ALA A 319 0.37 17.80 1.79
C ALA A 319 -0.83 16.96 2.23
N GLY A 320 -1.84 17.61 2.84
CA GLY A 320 -3.13 17.00 3.19
C GLY A 320 -3.12 16.19 4.48
N LEU A 321 -2.15 16.42 5.36
CA LEU A 321 -2.24 16.01 6.75
C LEU A 321 -3.40 16.77 7.41
N LEU A 322 -4.25 16.05 8.13
CA LEU A 322 -5.33 16.60 8.93
C LEU A 322 -4.82 16.98 10.33
N GLU A 323 -5.61 17.76 11.06
CA GLU A 323 -5.27 18.09 12.45
C GLU A 323 -5.20 16.82 13.30
N GLY A 324 -4.06 16.63 13.94
CA GLY A 324 -3.77 15.44 14.76
C GLY A 324 -3.11 14.29 14.01
N ASP A 325 -2.93 14.38 12.67
CA ASP A 325 -2.07 13.46 11.95
C ASP A 325 -0.59 13.74 12.27
N VAL A 326 0.22 12.67 12.33
CA VAL A 326 1.65 12.75 12.60
C VAL A 326 2.45 12.24 11.41
N TRP A 327 3.43 13.02 10.99
CA TRP A 327 4.44 12.61 10.01
C TRP A 327 5.83 12.76 10.61
N GLU A 328 6.58 11.66 10.62
CA GLU A 328 7.95 11.62 11.14
C GLU A 328 8.90 10.97 10.14
N ARG A 329 10.17 11.38 10.20
CA ARG A 329 11.28 10.82 9.40
C ARG A 329 12.52 10.65 10.28
N GLY A 330 13.32 9.64 9.99
CA GLY A 330 14.55 9.32 10.73
C GLY A 330 15.64 8.76 9.84
#